data_7d9d5a72dbac1ee446df8d594da59510
#
_entry.id   7d9d5a72dbac1ee446df8d594da59510
#
_cell.length_a   1.000
_cell.length_b   1.000
_cell.length_c   1.000
_cell.angle_alpha   90.00
_cell.angle_beta   90.00
_cell.angle_gamma   90.00
#
_symmetry.space_group_name_H-M   'P 1'
#
loop_
_entity.id
_entity.type
_entity.pdbx_description
1 polymer ?
#
loop_
_entity_poly.entity_id
_entity_poly.type
_entity_poly.pdbx_seq_one_letter_code
_entity_poly.pdbx_strand_id
1 'polypeptide(L)'
;TPCDESGRDHDFVWAVIEPSSYRWIIQLSGRVMRHRTLAKDQGASNVAVMEYNLRGLKGEPKAFKWPGYEVGKYQLKSHDMRQLIDVNDLASRIDAAPRIRKPKELHPESRLIDLEHQTMMDFNSRSDVGPQSMHGWLDEYWWLTGLPMEFRRFRENAIEDVKLTLRYTDGEEAFCELDDHGS
;
A
#
# COMPACT_ATOMS: atom_id res chain seq x y z
N THR A 1 1.89 -3.46 -10.67
CA THR A 1 2.69 -4.65 -11.07
C THR A 1 4.10 -4.53 -10.51
N PRO A 2 4.89 -5.62 -10.37
CA PRO A 2 6.29 -5.55 -9.95
C PRO A 2 7.13 -4.60 -10.81
N CYS A 3 6.83 -4.48 -12.08
CA CYS A 3 7.47 -3.51 -12.98
C CYS A 3 7.20 -2.06 -12.56
N ASP A 4 6.00 -1.77 -12.08
CA ASP A 4 5.64 -0.42 -11.62
C ASP A 4 6.25 -0.12 -10.26
N GLU A 5 6.43 -1.12 -9.43
CA GLU A 5 7.03 -0.97 -8.09
C GLU A 5 8.54 -0.81 -8.14
N SER A 6 9.22 -1.54 -9.02
CA SER A 6 10.69 -1.53 -9.17
C SER A 6 11.20 -0.57 -10.24
N GLY A 7 10.34 -0.18 -11.19
CA GLY A 7 10.71 0.63 -12.35
C GLY A 7 10.88 2.10 -12.03
N ARG A 8 11.87 2.47 -11.20
CA ARG A 8 12.16 3.88 -10.88
C ARG A 8 12.58 4.69 -12.11
N ASP A 9 13.08 4.03 -13.13
CA ASP A 9 13.65 4.65 -14.32
C ASP A 9 12.68 4.67 -15.52
N HIS A 10 11.48 4.07 -15.36
CA HIS A 10 10.44 4.11 -16.38
C HIS A 10 9.60 5.38 -16.26
N ASP A 11 9.43 6.07 -17.37
CA ASP A 11 8.61 7.28 -17.48
C ASP A 11 7.35 6.98 -18.32
N PHE A 12 6.34 6.45 -17.65
CA PHE A 12 5.07 6.12 -18.28
C PHE A 12 4.33 7.38 -18.71
N VAL A 13 3.73 7.36 -19.90
CA VAL A 13 2.98 8.51 -20.42
C VAL A 13 1.54 8.50 -19.91
N TRP A 14 1.00 7.32 -19.64
CA TRP A 14 -0.39 7.13 -19.23
C TRP A 14 -0.54 5.89 -18.36
N ALA A 15 -1.52 5.87 -17.43
CA ALA A 15 -1.81 4.72 -16.58
C ALA A 15 -3.30 4.52 -16.32
N VAL A 16 -3.68 3.24 -16.17
CA VAL A 16 -4.94 2.83 -15.55
C VAL A 16 -4.60 2.24 -14.18
N ILE A 17 -5.24 2.72 -13.15
CA ILE A 17 -5.01 2.32 -11.77
C ILE A 17 -6.21 1.53 -11.25
N GLU A 18 -5.98 0.26 -10.87
CA GLU A 18 -6.91 -0.50 -10.04
C GLU A 18 -6.78 -0.02 -8.59
N PRO A 19 -7.86 0.50 -7.97
CA PRO A 19 -7.76 1.07 -6.64
C PRO A 19 -7.65 -0.02 -5.57
N SER A 20 -6.60 0.01 -4.77
CA SER A 20 -6.45 -0.81 -3.56
C SER A 20 -6.38 0.02 -2.28
N SER A 21 -5.97 1.28 -2.42
CA SER A 21 -5.97 2.31 -1.39
C SER A 21 -5.78 3.68 -2.03
N TYR A 22 -6.10 4.74 -1.32
CA TYR A 22 -5.83 6.10 -1.81
C TYR A 22 -4.31 6.37 -1.90
N ARG A 23 -3.56 5.84 -0.93
CA ARG A 23 -2.08 5.87 -0.97
C ARG A 23 -1.53 5.24 -2.25
N TRP A 24 -2.10 4.12 -2.69
CA TRP A 24 -1.68 3.42 -3.89
C TRP A 24 -1.95 4.24 -5.16
N ILE A 25 -3.11 4.89 -5.21
CA ILE A 25 -3.47 5.81 -6.29
C ILE A 25 -2.42 6.93 -6.42
N ILE A 26 -2.05 7.57 -5.29
CA ILE A 26 -1.01 8.61 -5.28
C ILE A 26 0.34 8.07 -5.77
N GLN A 27 0.75 6.90 -5.28
CA GLN A 27 2.05 6.32 -5.63
C GLN A 27 2.17 5.97 -7.11
N LEU A 28 1.13 5.37 -7.68
CA LEU A 28 1.14 5.01 -9.10
C LEU A 28 1.00 6.23 -10.01
N SER A 29 0.13 7.17 -9.64
CA SER A 29 -0.01 8.43 -10.39
C SER A 29 1.30 9.23 -10.42
N GLY A 30 2.05 9.23 -9.33
CA GLY A 30 3.35 9.90 -9.24
C GLY A 30 4.47 9.26 -10.09
N ARG A 31 4.18 8.15 -10.78
CA ARG A 31 5.10 7.51 -11.72
C ARG A 31 4.79 7.84 -13.18
N VAL A 32 3.64 8.45 -13.42
CA VAL A 32 3.23 8.88 -14.77
C VAL A 32 3.86 10.23 -15.06
N MET A 33 4.61 10.33 -16.15
CA MET A 33 5.31 11.53 -16.63
C MET A 33 6.21 12.19 -15.56
N ARG A 34 6.85 11.38 -14.75
CA ARG A 34 7.61 11.81 -13.58
C ARG A 34 8.80 12.69 -13.90
N HIS A 35 9.48 12.40 -15.02
CA HIS A 35 10.73 13.06 -15.40
C HIS A 35 10.54 14.12 -16.49
N ARG A 36 9.31 14.37 -16.91
CA ARG A 36 9.02 15.32 -17.98
C ARG A 36 8.48 16.63 -17.41
N THR A 37 9.07 17.72 -17.82
CA THR A 37 8.50 19.05 -17.61
C THR A 37 7.39 19.23 -18.66
N LEU A 38 6.14 19.08 -18.24
CA LEU A 38 5.01 19.33 -19.12
C LEU A 38 4.86 20.83 -19.39
N ALA A 39 4.70 21.17 -20.65
CA ALA A 39 4.13 22.46 -21.01
C ALA A 39 2.71 22.52 -20.37
N LYS A 40 2.36 23.65 -19.78
CA LYS A 40 1.18 23.86 -18.92
C LYS A 40 -0.19 23.53 -19.55
N ASP A 41 -0.26 23.14 -20.82
CA ASP A 41 -1.48 23.06 -21.62
C ASP A 41 -1.76 21.72 -22.32
N GLN A 42 -1.23 20.63 -21.84
CA GLN A 42 -1.70 19.33 -22.33
C GLN A 42 -2.91 18.88 -21.49
N GLY A 43 -4.06 19.47 -21.78
CA GLY A 43 -5.32 19.26 -21.05
C GLY A 43 -5.97 17.88 -21.18
N ALA A 44 -5.22 16.83 -21.55
CA ALA A 44 -5.70 15.45 -21.57
C ALA A 44 -5.32 14.74 -20.26
N SER A 45 -6.30 14.13 -19.61
CA SER A 45 -6.06 13.28 -18.44
C SER A 45 -5.15 12.11 -18.82
N ASN A 46 -4.07 11.92 -18.08
CA ASN A 46 -3.07 10.88 -18.32
C ASN A 46 -3.12 9.74 -17.27
N VAL A 47 -4.05 9.83 -16.33
CA VAL A 47 -4.32 8.78 -15.34
C VAL A 47 -5.82 8.50 -15.29
N ALA A 48 -6.19 7.23 -15.40
CA ALA A 48 -7.55 6.77 -15.18
C ALA A 48 -7.57 5.88 -13.94
N VAL A 49 -8.45 6.16 -12.99
CA VAL A 49 -8.70 5.31 -11.82
C VAL A 49 -9.95 4.49 -12.08
N MET A 50 -9.87 3.18 -11.91
CA MET A 50 -11.01 2.29 -12.10
C MET A 50 -12.06 2.55 -11.01
N GLU A 51 -13.31 2.44 -11.38
CA GLU A 51 -14.46 2.64 -10.49
C GLU A 51 -14.52 1.60 -9.37
N TYR A 52 -14.14 0.36 -9.68
CA TYR A 52 -14.04 -0.75 -8.74
C TYR A 52 -12.68 -1.45 -8.89
N ASN A 53 -12.21 -2.04 -7.81
CA ASN A 53 -11.20 -3.09 -7.93
C ASN A 53 -11.86 -4.43 -8.26
N LEU A 54 -11.06 -5.43 -8.61
CA LEU A 54 -11.56 -6.75 -9.01
C LEU A 54 -12.45 -7.40 -7.95
N ARG A 55 -12.14 -7.21 -6.66
CA ARG A 55 -12.94 -7.76 -5.55
C ARG A 55 -14.29 -7.06 -5.42
N GLY A 56 -14.30 -5.74 -5.54
CA GLY A 56 -15.54 -4.95 -5.57
C GLY A 56 -16.44 -5.33 -6.74
N LEU A 57 -15.86 -5.54 -7.92
CA LEU A 57 -16.60 -6.06 -9.09
C LEU A 57 -17.18 -7.46 -8.87
N LYS A 58 -16.48 -8.32 -8.12
CA LYS A 58 -16.98 -9.65 -7.76
C LYS A 58 -18.00 -9.63 -6.62
N GLY A 59 -18.30 -8.49 -6.04
CA GLY A 59 -19.21 -8.35 -4.91
C GLY A 59 -18.69 -8.94 -3.61
N GLU A 60 -17.36 -9.02 -3.44
CA GLU A 60 -16.79 -9.46 -2.17
C GLU A 60 -17.18 -8.50 -1.05
N PRO A 61 -17.47 -8.99 0.16
CA PRO A 61 -17.90 -8.14 1.28
C PRO A 61 -16.80 -7.19 1.76
N LYS A 62 -15.55 -7.47 1.44
CA LYS A 62 -14.38 -6.62 1.71
C LYS A 62 -13.51 -6.55 0.47
N ALA A 63 -13.50 -5.41 -0.20
CA ALA A 63 -12.73 -5.22 -1.42
C ALA A 63 -11.32 -4.67 -1.17
N PHE A 64 -11.15 -3.86 -0.11
CA PHE A 64 -9.88 -3.20 0.22
C PHE A 64 -9.11 -3.94 1.33
N LYS A 65 -9.02 -5.28 1.23
CA LYS A 65 -8.26 -6.11 2.18
C LYS A 65 -6.76 -5.82 2.15
N TRP A 66 -6.23 -5.59 0.97
CA TRP A 66 -4.82 -5.31 0.73
C TRP A 66 -4.68 -3.89 0.19
N PRO A 67 -3.91 -3.06 0.84
CA PRO A 67 -2.97 -3.26 1.94
C PRO A 67 -3.57 -3.37 3.35
N GLY A 68 -4.84 -3.78 3.53
CA GLY A 68 -5.34 -4.17 4.83
C GLY A 68 -6.19 -3.13 5.56
N TYR A 69 -6.86 -2.25 4.84
CA TYR A 69 -7.70 -1.23 5.47
C TYR A 69 -9.09 -1.74 5.88
N GLU A 70 -9.73 -2.63 5.11
CA GLU A 70 -10.96 -3.32 5.52
C GLU A 70 -10.65 -4.57 6.35
N VAL A 71 -9.99 -4.41 7.50
CA VAL A 71 -9.62 -5.49 8.42
C VAL A 71 -10.40 -5.43 9.73
N GLY A 72 -10.62 -6.60 10.34
CA GLY A 72 -11.32 -6.69 11.61
C GLY A 72 -12.74 -6.11 11.52
N LYS A 73 -13.00 -5.09 12.34
CA LYS A 73 -14.30 -4.40 12.43
C LYS A 73 -14.60 -3.43 11.29
N TYR A 74 -13.59 -3.07 10.50
CA TYR A 74 -13.76 -2.06 9.47
C TYR A 74 -14.31 -2.66 8.19
N GLN A 75 -15.37 -2.03 7.67
CA GLN A 75 -16.01 -2.36 6.42
C GLN A 75 -16.60 -1.09 5.80
N LEU A 76 -16.37 -0.90 4.52
CA LEU A 76 -16.97 0.18 3.74
C LEU A 76 -18.41 -0.20 3.35
N LYS A 77 -19.28 0.81 3.31
CA LYS A 77 -20.68 0.67 2.87
C LYS A 77 -20.80 0.49 1.36
N SER A 78 -19.82 0.96 0.62
CA SER A 78 -19.75 0.85 -0.84
C SER A 78 -18.31 0.56 -1.25
N HIS A 79 -18.12 -0.08 -2.40
CA HIS A 79 -16.81 -0.25 -3.02
C HIS A 79 -16.69 0.54 -4.33
N ASP A 80 -17.65 1.40 -4.61
CA ASP A 80 -17.64 2.34 -5.73
C ASP A 80 -16.76 3.55 -5.39
N MET A 81 -15.66 3.71 -6.13
CA MET A 81 -14.69 4.79 -5.90
C MET A 81 -15.31 6.18 -6.00
N ARG A 82 -16.36 6.37 -6.82
CA ARG A 82 -17.06 7.66 -6.96
C ARG A 82 -17.78 8.08 -5.68
N GLN A 83 -18.11 7.11 -4.81
CA GLN A 83 -18.74 7.36 -3.51
C GLN A 83 -17.71 7.44 -2.38
N LEU A 84 -16.56 6.78 -2.55
CA LEU A 84 -15.52 6.65 -1.52
C LEU A 84 -14.51 7.80 -1.52
N ILE A 85 -14.38 8.51 -2.65
CA ILE A 85 -13.41 9.59 -2.84
C ILE A 85 -14.15 10.83 -3.33
N ASP A 86 -13.69 12.00 -2.91
CA ASP A 86 -14.11 13.24 -3.56
C ASP A 86 -13.47 13.31 -4.95
N VAL A 87 -14.29 13.29 -5.97
CA VAL A 87 -13.84 13.33 -7.38
C VAL A 87 -13.02 14.60 -7.66
N ASN A 88 -13.30 15.70 -6.96
CA ASN A 88 -12.55 16.93 -7.10
C ASN A 88 -11.10 16.80 -6.64
N ASP A 89 -10.80 15.90 -5.69
CA ASP A 89 -9.43 15.61 -5.25
C ASP A 89 -8.61 14.91 -6.35
N LEU A 90 -9.25 14.33 -7.36
CA LEU A 90 -8.60 13.66 -8.50
C LEU A 90 -8.67 14.49 -9.79
N ALA A 91 -9.55 15.49 -9.90
CA ALA A 91 -9.93 16.11 -11.16
C ALA A 91 -8.82 16.96 -11.80
N SER A 92 -7.99 17.63 -10.99
CA SER A 92 -6.95 18.53 -11.51
C SER A 92 -5.55 17.96 -11.39
N ARG A 93 -5.24 17.39 -10.23
CA ARG A 93 -3.95 16.81 -9.91
C ARG A 93 -4.10 15.79 -8.80
N ILE A 94 -3.55 14.61 -9.02
CA ILE A 94 -3.49 13.57 -7.98
C ILE A 94 -2.25 13.82 -7.12
N ASP A 95 -2.45 14.23 -5.88
CA ASP A 95 -1.40 14.47 -4.91
C ASP A 95 -1.73 13.91 -3.52
N ALA A 96 -0.84 14.11 -2.57
CA ALA A 96 -0.99 13.61 -1.22
C ALA A 96 -1.84 14.52 -0.31
N ALA A 97 -2.27 15.69 -0.78
CA ALA A 97 -2.98 16.66 0.05
C ALA A 97 -4.24 16.10 0.74
N PRO A 98 -5.09 15.29 0.08
CA PRO A 98 -6.26 14.70 0.74
C PRO A 98 -5.90 13.78 1.91
N ARG A 99 -4.76 13.07 1.83
CA ARG A 99 -4.27 12.22 2.92
C ARG A 99 -3.64 12.98 4.07
N ILE A 100 -3.07 14.14 3.82
CA ILE A 100 -2.41 14.97 4.84
C ILE A 100 -3.46 15.77 5.63
N ARG A 101 -4.52 16.19 4.96
CA ARG A 101 -5.62 16.92 5.61
C ARG A 101 -6.36 15.96 6.54
N LYS A 102 -6.29 16.25 7.85
CA LYS A 102 -7.11 15.53 8.83
C LYS A 102 -8.45 16.24 8.97
N PRO A 103 -9.57 15.61 8.63
CA PRO A 103 -10.90 16.17 8.88
C PRO A 103 -11.16 16.22 10.39
N LYS A 104 -12.09 17.09 10.79
CA LYS A 104 -12.52 17.18 12.20
C LYS A 104 -13.18 15.89 12.68
N GLU A 105 -13.90 15.24 11.80
CA GLU A 105 -14.61 14.00 12.04
C GLU A 105 -14.28 13.00 10.92
N LEU A 106 -14.02 11.74 11.29
CA LEU A 106 -13.70 10.66 10.36
C LEU A 106 -14.95 9.82 10.09
N HIS A 107 -15.17 9.47 8.83
CA HIS A 107 -16.26 8.60 8.37
C HIS A 107 -15.68 7.35 7.70
N PRO A 108 -15.05 6.43 8.46
CA PRO A 108 -14.29 5.31 7.92
C PRO A 108 -15.15 4.28 7.14
N GLU A 109 -16.47 4.27 7.38
CA GLU A 109 -17.39 3.39 6.67
C GLU A 109 -17.84 3.92 5.29
N SER A 110 -17.57 5.20 4.98
CA SER A 110 -18.06 5.83 3.75
C SER A 110 -16.97 6.54 2.95
N ARG A 111 -15.77 6.73 3.52
CA ARG A 111 -14.65 7.39 2.84
C ARG A 111 -13.37 6.59 2.98
N LEU A 112 -12.74 6.26 1.84
CA LEU A 112 -11.53 5.43 1.81
C LEU A 112 -10.37 6.09 2.57
N ILE A 113 -10.18 7.41 2.43
CA ILE A 113 -9.12 8.15 3.12
C ILE A 113 -9.32 8.12 4.63
N ASP A 114 -10.57 8.28 5.08
CA ASP A 114 -10.89 8.28 6.50
C ASP A 114 -10.71 6.89 7.11
N LEU A 115 -11.00 5.83 6.36
CA LEU A 115 -10.71 4.46 6.74
C LEU A 115 -9.20 4.24 6.91
N GLU A 116 -8.38 4.74 5.97
CA GLU A 116 -6.93 4.68 6.07
C GLU A 116 -6.41 5.42 7.32
N HIS A 117 -6.94 6.63 7.58
CA HIS A 117 -6.57 7.41 8.76
C HIS A 117 -6.97 6.68 10.05
N GLN A 118 -8.20 6.18 10.12
CA GLN A 118 -8.68 5.47 11.31
C GLN A 118 -7.86 4.22 11.60
N THR A 119 -7.54 3.44 10.58
CA THR A 119 -6.73 2.23 10.73
C THR A 119 -5.31 2.56 11.23
N MET A 120 -4.71 3.64 10.71
CA MET A 120 -3.39 4.09 11.15
C MET A 120 -3.42 4.65 12.58
N MET A 121 -4.48 5.40 12.93
CA MET A 121 -4.66 5.90 14.30
C MET A 121 -4.83 4.76 15.28
N ASP A 122 -5.67 3.77 14.98
CA ASP A 122 -5.86 2.61 15.84
C ASP A 122 -4.56 1.81 16.02
N PHE A 123 -3.77 1.69 14.96
CA PHE A 123 -2.46 1.04 15.04
C PHE A 123 -1.50 1.81 15.95
N ASN A 124 -1.42 3.15 15.79
CA ASN A 124 -0.50 3.99 16.54
C ASN A 124 -0.94 4.22 17.99
N SER A 125 -2.26 4.12 18.29
CA SER A 125 -2.81 4.34 19.62
C SER A 125 -2.86 3.08 20.50
N ARG A 126 -2.42 1.92 19.96
CA ARG A 126 -2.37 0.69 20.77
C ARG A 126 -1.38 0.85 21.91
N SER A 127 -1.89 0.70 23.11
CA SER A 127 -1.11 0.69 24.35
C SER A 127 -0.63 -0.71 24.75
N ASP A 128 -0.79 -1.68 23.84
CA ASP A 128 -0.33 -3.05 24.07
C ASP A 128 1.18 -3.07 24.29
N VAL A 129 1.64 -3.89 25.22
CA VAL A 129 3.06 -4.13 25.49
C VAL A 129 3.60 -5.10 24.43
N GLY A 130 4.87 -4.97 24.09
CA GLY A 130 5.55 -5.93 23.23
C GLY A 130 5.72 -5.49 21.77
N PRO A 131 6.26 -6.38 20.91
CA PRO A 131 6.72 -6.03 19.57
C PRO A 131 5.61 -5.70 18.57
N GLN A 132 4.35 -5.92 18.93
CA GLN A 132 3.20 -5.67 18.04
C GLN A 132 2.66 -4.25 18.09
N SER A 133 3.12 -3.43 19.04
CA SER A 133 2.61 -2.08 19.26
C SER A 133 3.68 -1.02 19.03
N MET A 134 3.23 0.19 18.67
CA MET A 134 4.14 1.35 18.57
C MET A 134 4.73 1.72 19.91
N HIS A 135 3.96 1.55 21.00
CA HIS A 135 4.44 1.76 22.36
C HIS A 135 5.61 0.83 22.68
N GLY A 136 5.45 -0.48 22.42
CA GLY A 136 6.53 -1.44 22.61
C GLY A 136 7.76 -1.12 21.75
N TRP A 137 7.56 -0.64 20.54
CA TRP A 137 8.66 -0.21 19.68
C TRP A 137 9.45 0.95 20.30
N LEU A 138 8.77 2.00 20.72
CA LEU A 138 9.40 3.25 21.15
C LEU A 138 9.88 3.18 22.59
N ASP A 139 9.07 2.64 23.49
CA ASP A 139 9.31 2.70 24.94
C ASP A 139 10.00 1.45 25.51
N GLU A 140 9.82 0.30 24.83
CA GLU A 140 10.41 -0.98 25.25
C GLU A 140 11.60 -1.43 24.39
N TYR A 141 12.03 -0.60 23.43
CA TYR A 141 13.18 -0.85 22.56
C TYR A 141 13.10 -2.12 21.70
N TRP A 142 11.89 -2.64 21.44
CA TRP A 142 11.71 -3.80 20.57
C TRP A 142 12.23 -3.61 19.15
N TRP A 143 12.35 -2.35 18.71
CA TRP A 143 12.94 -2.00 17.41
C TRP A 143 14.41 -2.45 17.26
N LEU A 144 15.12 -2.70 18.37
CA LEU A 144 16.48 -3.27 18.35
C LEU A 144 16.51 -4.76 18.00
N THR A 145 15.37 -5.42 17.95
CA THR A 145 15.23 -6.84 17.62
C THR A 145 14.62 -7.01 16.23
N GLY A 146 14.73 -8.19 15.62
CA GLY A 146 14.03 -8.51 14.38
C GLY A 146 12.54 -8.82 14.56
N LEU A 147 12.08 -9.03 15.80
CA LEU A 147 10.72 -9.50 16.11
C LEU A 147 9.60 -8.61 15.54
N PRO A 148 9.67 -7.27 15.64
CA PRO A 148 8.61 -6.43 15.08
C PRO A 148 8.36 -6.68 13.59
N MET A 149 9.41 -6.95 12.83
CA MET A 149 9.30 -7.23 11.40
C MET A 149 8.62 -8.55 11.09
N GLU A 150 8.68 -9.51 11.99
CA GLU A 150 7.98 -10.78 11.86
C GLU A 150 6.48 -10.64 12.15
N PHE A 151 6.10 -9.82 13.15
CA PHE A 151 4.70 -9.56 13.48
C PHE A 151 4.03 -8.57 12.53
N ARG A 152 4.79 -7.65 11.96
CA ARG A 152 4.31 -6.61 11.05
C ARG A 152 5.28 -6.45 9.90
N ARG A 153 5.19 -7.35 8.94
CA ARG A 153 5.97 -7.25 7.70
C ARG A 153 5.60 -5.96 6.97
N PHE A 154 6.59 -5.24 6.50
CA PHE A 154 6.39 -4.03 5.69
C PHE A 154 5.67 -4.35 4.37
N ARG A 155 5.88 -5.56 3.87
CA ARG A 155 5.15 -6.13 2.74
C ARG A 155 4.63 -7.51 3.14
N GLU A 156 3.34 -7.73 2.99
CA GLU A 156 2.79 -9.07 3.03
C GLU A 156 2.96 -9.68 1.63
N ASN A 157 3.86 -10.61 1.51
CA ASN A 157 3.98 -11.41 0.30
C ASN A 157 3.02 -12.60 0.43
N ALA A 158 2.13 -12.74 -0.56
CA ALA A 158 1.29 -13.93 -0.68
C ALA A 158 2.08 -15.14 -1.24
N ILE A 159 3.32 -14.91 -1.64
CA ILE A 159 4.23 -15.92 -2.17
C ILE A 159 5.29 -16.17 -1.10
N GLU A 160 5.53 -17.42 -0.78
CA GLU A 160 6.62 -17.82 0.10
C GLU A 160 7.95 -17.32 -0.47
N ASP A 161 8.74 -16.64 0.36
CA ASP A 161 10.06 -16.21 0.00
C ASP A 161 10.99 -17.45 0.01
N VAL A 162 11.58 -17.77 -1.14
CA VAL A 162 12.60 -18.81 -1.24
C VAL A 162 13.91 -18.20 -0.77
N LYS A 163 14.48 -18.76 0.31
CA LYS A 163 15.80 -18.35 0.81
C LYS A 163 16.86 -19.11 0.06
N LEU A 164 17.66 -18.41 -0.73
CA LEU A 164 18.78 -18.98 -1.46
C LEU A 164 20.09 -18.59 -0.80
N THR A 165 20.97 -19.57 -0.66
CA THR A 165 22.36 -19.37 -0.23
C THR A 165 23.30 -19.73 -1.39
N LEU A 166 24.31 -18.89 -1.59
CA LEU A 166 25.39 -19.20 -2.53
C LEU A 166 26.35 -20.17 -1.85
N ARG A 167 26.48 -21.37 -2.40
CA ARG A 167 27.46 -22.38 -1.94
C ARG A 167 28.58 -22.52 -2.96
N TYR A 168 29.79 -22.69 -2.42
CA TYR A 168 30.99 -23.06 -3.16
C TYR A 168 31.23 -24.52 -2.94
N THR A 169 31.13 -25.34 -3.99
CA THR A 169 31.41 -26.78 -3.92
C THR A 169 32.27 -27.17 -5.12
N ASP A 170 33.43 -27.74 -4.85
CA ASP A 170 34.38 -28.22 -5.87
C ASP A 170 34.81 -27.14 -6.90
N GLY A 171 34.84 -25.88 -6.49
CA GLY A 171 35.26 -24.77 -7.34
C GLY A 171 34.14 -24.17 -8.20
N GLU A 172 32.92 -24.65 -8.05
CA GLU A 172 31.75 -24.12 -8.72
C GLU A 172 30.82 -23.39 -7.75
N GLU A 173 30.22 -22.30 -8.21
CA GLU A 173 29.23 -21.52 -7.47
C GLU A 173 27.83 -22.01 -7.82
N ALA A 174 27.04 -22.36 -6.82
CA ALA A 174 25.63 -22.71 -7.01
C ALA A 174 24.73 -22.06 -5.96
N PHE A 175 23.56 -21.58 -6.38
CA PHE A 175 22.51 -21.19 -5.44
C PHE A 175 21.77 -22.43 -4.98
N CYS A 176 21.76 -22.64 -3.68
CA CYS A 176 21.02 -23.71 -3.03
C CYS A 176 19.91 -23.13 -2.17
N GLU A 177 18.77 -23.79 -2.13
CA GLU A 177 17.69 -23.45 -1.21
C GLU A 177 18.11 -23.82 0.21
N LEU A 178 17.88 -22.91 1.16
CA LEU A 178 18.11 -23.19 2.58
C LEU A 178 16.90 -23.94 3.12
N ASP A 179 17.10 -25.17 3.51
CA ASP A 179 16.13 -25.91 4.30
C ASP A 179 15.95 -25.26 5.68
N ASP A 180 14.76 -25.38 6.28
CA ASP A 180 14.43 -24.83 7.60
C ASP A 180 15.38 -25.29 8.73
N HIS A 181 16.25 -26.23 8.45
CA HIS A 181 17.27 -26.77 9.37
C HIS A 181 18.69 -26.26 9.10
N GLY A 182 18.87 -25.33 8.14
CA GLY A 182 20.17 -24.68 7.91
C GLY A 182 21.25 -25.59 7.32
N SER A 183 20.87 -26.66 6.61
CA SER A 183 21.79 -27.64 5.98
C SER A 183 21.99 -27.31 4.51
#